data_3b4916dd2dfd73388239a4d9f9d6c066
#
_entry.id   3b4916dd2dfd73388239a4d9f9d6c066
#
_cell.length_a   1.000
_cell.length_b   1.000
_cell.length_c   1.000
_cell.angle_alpha   90.00
_cell.angle_beta   90.00
_cell.angle_gamma   90.00
#
_symmetry.space_group_name_H-M   'P 1'
#
loop_
_entity.id
_entity.type
_entity.pdbx_description
1 polymer ?
#
loop_
_entity_poly.entity_id
_entity_poly.type
_entity_poly.pdbx_seq_one_letter_code
_entity_poly.pdbx_strand_id
1 'polypeptide(L)'
;LAGAGKSLVLMELARKLLSKYGADSKNKVAIFTFQNTLVSTTREFLEINGAAKEGVVVTTINSYIKDIYELLIKCGAAPWKKYPYGKNGENQRITNVKAALRAHQTKYGKHRFHSIEPEFWVEEFDWMKDMNVWTDDMDMYLTIPRKGRGGKVRMSAADRVTAYQLFLCYCEQLER
;
A
#
# COMPACT_ATOMS: atom_id res chain seq x y z
N LEU A 1 -2.13 -23.85 4.80
CA LEU A 1 -1.55 -24.92 5.62
C LEU A 1 -0.51 -24.29 6.56
N ALA A 2 -0.91 -23.95 7.79
CA ALA A 2 0.01 -23.63 8.87
C ALA A 2 0.86 -24.88 9.18
N GLY A 3 2.14 -24.71 9.48
CA GLY A 3 3.03 -25.84 9.82
C GLY A 3 3.71 -26.55 8.64
N ALA A 4 3.51 -26.10 7.40
CA ALA A 4 4.10 -26.76 6.21
C ALA A 4 5.61 -26.50 5.98
N GLY A 5 6.34 -26.01 6.98
CA GLY A 5 7.80 -25.77 6.88
C GLY A 5 8.22 -24.63 5.94
N LYS A 6 7.28 -23.84 5.40
CA LYS A 6 7.60 -22.75 4.45
C LYS A 6 8.62 -21.75 5.00
N SER A 7 8.48 -21.37 6.26
CA SER A 7 9.41 -20.43 6.90
C SER A 7 10.82 -21.04 7.05
N LEU A 8 10.91 -22.34 7.35
CA LEU A 8 12.17 -23.04 7.44
C LEU A 8 12.89 -23.09 6.10
N VAL A 9 12.16 -23.40 5.02
CA VAL A 9 12.71 -23.39 3.65
C VAL A 9 13.19 -21.99 3.26
N LEU A 10 12.45 -20.95 3.61
CA LEU A 10 12.83 -19.55 3.33
C LEU A 10 14.12 -19.17 4.05
N MET A 11 14.25 -19.57 5.33
CA MET A 11 15.46 -19.30 6.12
C MET A 11 16.68 -20.05 5.60
N GLU A 12 16.51 -21.32 5.21
CA GLU A 12 17.58 -22.12 4.60
C GLU A 12 18.00 -21.58 3.22
N LEU A 13 17.04 -21.07 2.44
CA LEU A 13 17.34 -20.37 1.18
C LEU A 13 18.17 -19.10 1.43
N ALA A 14 17.80 -18.29 2.42
CA ALA A 14 18.56 -17.10 2.80
C ALA A 14 19.99 -17.45 3.19
N ARG A 15 20.18 -18.50 4.00
CA ARG A 15 21.51 -19.01 4.39
C ARG A 15 22.34 -19.43 3.16
N LYS A 16 21.74 -20.16 2.22
CA LYS A 16 22.41 -20.58 0.99
C LYS A 16 22.79 -19.41 0.09
N LEU A 17 21.93 -18.41 -0.02
CA LEU A 17 22.21 -17.20 -0.80
C LEU A 17 23.40 -16.43 -0.23
N LEU A 18 23.43 -16.24 1.10
CA LEU A 18 24.55 -15.59 1.77
C LEU A 18 25.85 -16.37 1.61
N SER A 19 25.81 -17.69 1.75
CA SER A 19 26.96 -18.55 1.53
C SER A 19 27.50 -18.45 0.10
N LYS A 20 26.61 -18.30 -0.89
CA LYS A 20 26.98 -18.22 -2.31
C LYS A 20 27.55 -16.86 -2.72
N TYR A 21 26.95 -15.76 -2.22
CA TYR A 21 27.24 -14.41 -2.69
C TYR A 21 28.05 -13.57 -1.70
N GLY A 22 28.28 -14.08 -0.50
CA GLY A 22 28.90 -13.36 0.60
C GLY A 22 27.96 -12.40 1.31
N ALA A 23 28.34 -12.01 2.52
CA ALA A 23 27.60 -11.07 3.36
C ALA A 23 28.33 -9.72 3.36
N ASP A 24 28.51 -9.09 2.21
CA ASP A 24 29.10 -7.77 2.12
C ASP A 24 28.03 -6.66 2.10
N SER A 25 28.46 -5.40 2.12
CA SER A 25 27.55 -4.24 2.12
C SER A 25 26.69 -4.15 0.83
N LYS A 26 27.05 -4.85 -0.24
CA LYS A 26 26.36 -4.85 -1.52
C LYS A 26 25.39 -6.02 -1.68
N ASN A 27 25.67 -7.15 -1.03
CA ASN A 27 24.90 -8.38 -1.15
C ASN A 27 24.10 -8.62 0.14
N LYS A 28 22.82 -8.22 0.15
CA LYS A 28 21.92 -8.41 1.29
C LYS A 28 20.73 -9.27 0.89
N VAL A 29 20.32 -10.15 1.80
CA VAL A 29 19.08 -10.90 1.70
C VAL A 29 18.03 -10.24 2.58
N ALA A 30 16.91 -9.84 2.04
CA ALA A 30 15.80 -9.29 2.81
C ALA A 30 14.69 -10.34 2.94
N ILE A 31 14.24 -10.56 4.18
CA ILE A 31 13.09 -11.43 4.51
C ILE A 31 11.96 -10.53 5.01
N PHE A 32 10.84 -10.53 4.31
CA PHE A 32 9.67 -9.76 4.69
C PHE A 32 8.61 -10.63 5.33
N THR A 33 8.05 -10.16 6.44
CA THR A 33 6.92 -10.80 7.12
C THR A 33 5.77 -9.81 7.32
N PHE A 34 4.58 -10.31 7.63
CA PHE A 34 3.43 -9.45 7.94
C PHE A 34 3.38 -9.01 9.40
N GLN A 35 3.98 -9.78 10.32
CA GLN A 35 3.85 -9.59 11.76
C GLN A 35 5.21 -9.42 12.43
N ASN A 36 5.30 -8.52 13.41
CA ASN A 36 6.51 -8.30 14.18
C ASN A 36 6.96 -9.53 14.98
N THR A 37 6.03 -10.34 15.46
CA THR A 37 6.34 -11.61 16.13
C THR A 37 7.10 -12.56 15.22
N LEU A 38 6.73 -12.66 13.95
CA LEU A 38 7.46 -13.46 12.96
C LEU A 38 8.84 -12.88 12.65
N VAL A 39 9.02 -11.57 12.69
CA VAL A 39 10.34 -10.93 12.55
C VAL A 39 11.28 -11.41 13.67
N SER A 40 10.82 -11.34 14.93
CA SER A 40 11.61 -11.77 16.08
C SER A 40 11.99 -13.24 16.01
N THR A 41 11.02 -14.13 15.78
CA THR A 41 11.24 -15.58 15.66
C THR A 41 12.18 -15.93 14.50
N THR A 42 12.05 -15.23 13.37
CA THR A 42 12.91 -15.47 12.21
C THR A 42 14.34 -15.03 12.48
N ARG A 43 14.55 -13.91 13.17
CA ARG A 43 15.88 -13.44 13.57
C ARG A 43 16.53 -14.41 14.55
N GLU A 44 15.82 -14.82 15.59
CA GLU A 44 16.28 -15.77 16.58
C GLU A 44 16.70 -17.11 15.93
N PHE A 45 15.89 -17.61 15.01
CA PHE A 45 16.22 -18.83 14.27
C PHE A 45 17.49 -18.69 13.44
N LEU A 46 17.67 -17.56 12.74
CA LEU A 46 18.86 -17.31 11.94
C LEU A 46 20.12 -17.17 12.82
N GLU A 47 19.99 -16.56 13.99
CA GLU A 47 21.09 -16.45 14.97
C GLU A 47 21.53 -17.81 15.52
N ILE A 48 20.56 -18.65 15.93
CA ILE A 48 20.83 -20.01 16.45
C ILE A 48 21.51 -20.89 15.40
N ASN A 49 21.15 -20.73 14.13
CA ASN A 49 21.70 -21.54 13.03
C ASN A 49 22.95 -20.93 12.38
N GLY A 50 23.58 -19.93 13.00
CA GLY A 50 24.83 -19.31 12.51
C GLY A 50 24.69 -18.59 11.15
N ALA A 51 23.46 -18.34 10.71
CA ALA A 51 23.21 -17.54 9.52
C ALA A 51 23.38 -16.06 9.90
N ALA A 52 24.50 -15.54 9.58
CA ALA A 52 25.16 -14.31 9.92
C ALA A 52 24.28 -13.14 10.36
N LYS A 53 24.74 -12.45 11.40
CA LYS A 53 24.27 -11.11 11.81
C LYS A 53 24.43 -10.06 10.72
N GLU A 54 25.31 -10.28 9.75
CA GLU A 54 25.60 -9.38 8.64
C GLU A 54 25.04 -9.94 7.33
N GLY A 55 24.34 -9.11 6.57
CA GLY A 55 23.82 -9.47 5.25
C GLY A 55 22.37 -9.93 5.21
N VAL A 56 21.69 -10.19 6.35
CA VAL A 56 20.24 -10.49 6.36
C VAL A 56 19.45 -9.37 7.03
N VAL A 57 18.47 -8.85 6.33
CA VAL A 57 17.47 -7.92 6.87
C VAL A 57 16.17 -8.67 7.07
N VAL A 58 15.69 -8.80 8.31
CA VAL A 58 14.36 -9.36 8.61
C VAL A 58 13.49 -8.24 9.15
N THR A 59 12.42 -7.94 8.46
CA THR A 59 11.53 -6.82 8.81
C THR A 59 10.11 -7.07 8.30
N THR A 60 9.16 -6.26 8.75
CA THR A 60 7.85 -6.25 8.11
C THR A 60 7.89 -5.39 6.85
N ILE A 61 7.02 -5.71 5.88
CA ILE A 61 6.89 -4.90 4.65
C ILE A 61 6.59 -3.44 4.98
N ASN A 62 5.70 -3.20 5.95
CA ASN A 62 5.31 -1.84 6.37
C ASN A 62 6.48 -1.06 6.99
N SER A 63 7.29 -1.71 7.84
CA SER A 63 8.47 -1.08 8.43
C SER A 63 9.50 -0.73 7.34
N TYR A 64 9.71 -1.63 6.39
CA TYR A 64 10.65 -1.40 5.29
C TYR A 64 10.23 -0.24 4.39
N ILE A 65 8.94 -0.19 4.01
CA ILE A 65 8.39 0.92 3.21
C ILE A 65 8.53 2.25 3.98
N LYS A 66 8.28 2.24 5.29
CA LYS A 66 8.46 3.42 6.14
C LYS A 66 9.91 3.90 6.11
N ASP A 67 10.87 2.99 6.29
CA ASP A 67 12.30 3.31 6.32
C ASP A 67 12.76 3.91 4.96
N ILE A 68 12.28 3.33 3.83
CA ILE A 68 12.52 3.89 2.49
C ILE A 68 11.92 5.28 2.36
N TYR A 69 10.68 5.48 2.80
CA TYR A 69 10.02 6.78 2.72
C TYR A 69 10.73 7.84 3.54
N GLU A 70 11.18 7.50 4.76
CA GLU A 70 11.99 8.39 5.59
C GLU A 70 13.33 8.75 4.93
N LEU A 71 13.94 7.78 4.23
CA LEU A 71 15.16 8.04 3.46
C LEU A 71 14.90 9.00 2.30
N LEU A 72 13.82 8.78 1.54
CA LEU A 72 13.42 9.66 0.42
C LEU A 72 13.14 11.09 0.90
N ILE A 73 12.50 11.27 2.06
CA ILE A 73 12.33 12.59 2.68
C ILE A 73 13.69 13.22 2.99
N LYS A 74 14.62 12.48 3.63
CA LYS A 74 15.96 12.98 3.96
C LYS A 74 16.77 13.38 2.72
N CYS A 75 16.57 12.68 1.60
CA CYS A 75 17.22 12.98 0.33
C CYS A 75 16.50 14.07 -0.49
N GLY A 76 15.38 14.63 0.02
CA GLY A 76 14.59 15.62 -0.71
C GLY A 76 13.79 15.06 -1.90
N ALA A 77 13.74 13.74 -2.05
CA ALA A 77 13.05 13.06 -3.15
C ALA A 77 11.55 12.81 -2.87
N ALA A 78 11.09 13.03 -1.65
CA ALA A 78 9.68 12.94 -1.28
C ALA A 78 9.24 14.20 -0.52
N PRO A 79 7.96 14.62 -0.63
CA PRO A 79 7.46 15.77 0.08
C PRO A 79 7.48 15.53 1.60
N TRP A 80 7.74 16.62 2.34
CA TRP A 80 7.74 16.65 3.80
C TRP A 80 6.33 16.43 4.36
N LYS A 81 5.78 15.25 4.28
CA LYS A 81 4.54 14.91 4.99
C LYS A 81 4.76 13.65 5.81
N LYS A 82 4.60 13.80 7.13
CA LYS A 82 4.54 12.66 8.03
C LYS A 82 3.35 11.81 7.61
N TYR A 83 3.62 10.60 7.13
CA TYR A 83 2.56 9.68 6.75
C TYR A 83 1.74 9.32 8.01
N PRO A 84 0.44 9.61 8.06
CA PRO A 84 -0.38 9.29 9.20
C PRO A 84 -0.66 7.77 9.22
N TYR A 85 -0.29 7.11 10.32
CA TYR A 85 -0.50 5.68 10.51
C TYR A 85 -1.71 5.38 11.42
N GLY A 86 -2.29 4.19 11.25
CA GLY A 86 -3.37 3.69 12.09
C GLY A 86 -4.65 4.52 12.00
N LYS A 87 -5.37 4.67 13.11
CA LYS A 87 -6.64 5.43 13.15
C LYS A 87 -6.53 6.87 12.66
N ASN A 88 -5.40 7.51 12.87
CA ASN A 88 -5.17 8.88 12.38
C ASN A 88 -5.06 8.89 10.84
N GLY A 89 -4.46 7.87 10.24
CA GLY A 89 -4.39 7.73 8.80
C GLY A 89 -5.76 7.49 8.16
N GLU A 90 -6.57 6.65 8.77
CA GLU A 90 -7.94 6.38 8.32
C GLU A 90 -8.82 7.63 8.39
N ASN A 91 -8.78 8.35 9.51
CA ASN A 91 -9.50 9.63 9.67
C ASN A 91 -9.03 10.67 8.64
N GLN A 92 -7.74 10.76 8.36
CA GLN A 92 -7.20 11.66 7.35
C GLN A 92 -7.69 11.29 5.94
N ARG A 93 -7.75 10.00 5.61
CA ARG A 93 -8.27 9.52 4.33
C ARG A 93 -9.74 9.89 4.14
N ILE A 94 -10.57 9.68 5.16
CA ILE A 94 -11.98 10.09 5.17
C ILE A 94 -12.09 11.62 4.99
N THR A 95 -11.25 12.38 5.67
CA THR A 95 -11.21 13.85 5.53
C THR A 95 -10.87 14.27 4.11
N ASN A 96 -9.87 13.66 3.49
CA ASN A 96 -9.48 13.93 2.11
C ASN A 96 -10.59 13.54 1.12
N VAL A 97 -11.28 12.43 1.35
CA VAL A 97 -12.45 12.04 0.54
C VAL A 97 -13.57 13.07 0.65
N LYS A 98 -13.90 13.54 1.87
CA LYS A 98 -14.92 14.59 2.05
C LYS A 98 -14.54 15.88 1.34
N ALA A 99 -13.27 16.26 1.34
CA ALA A 99 -12.76 17.41 0.59
C ALA A 99 -12.87 17.19 -0.92
N ALA A 100 -12.54 16.00 -1.42
CA ALA A 100 -12.68 15.63 -2.83
C ALA A 100 -14.13 15.67 -3.31
N LEU A 101 -15.07 15.15 -2.51
CA LEU A 101 -16.51 15.21 -2.81
C LEU A 101 -17.00 16.67 -2.94
N ARG A 102 -16.56 17.57 -2.07
CA ARG A 102 -16.88 18.99 -2.15
C ARG A 102 -16.26 19.64 -3.39
N ALA A 103 -14.99 19.39 -3.67
CA ALA A 103 -14.28 19.90 -4.83
C ALA A 103 -14.94 19.44 -6.13
N HIS A 104 -15.30 18.16 -6.22
CA HIS A 104 -16.03 17.61 -7.35
C HIS A 104 -17.40 18.29 -7.52
N GLN A 105 -18.16 18.45 -6.45
CA GLN A 105 -19.47 19.11 -6.50
C GLN A 105 -19.35 20.55 -7.00
N THR A 106 -18.31 21.27 -6.59
CA THR A 106 -18.05 22.63 -7.06
C THR A 106 -17.68 22.66 -8.55
N LYS A 107 -16.87 21.71 -9.02
CA LYS A 107 -16.33 21.66 -10.39
C LYS A 107 -17.33 21.12 -11.42
N TYR A 108 -18.11 20.11 -11.03
CA TYR A 108 -18.96 19.31 -11.96
C TYR A 108 -20.45 19.35 -11.61
N GLY A 109 -20.84 20.02 -10.52
CA GLY A 109 -22.21 20.09 -10.05
C GLY A 109 -22.61 18.92 -9.15
N LYS A 110 -23.89 18.94 -8.69
CA LYS A 110 -24.41 17.94 -7.77
C LYS A 110 -24.63 16.59 -8.47
N HIS A 111 -24.16 15.53 -7.87
CA HIS A 111 -24.38 14.15 -8.32
C HIS A 111 -24.81 13.26 -7.13
N ARG A 112 -25.54 12.16 -7.39
CA ARG A 112 -25.99 11.20 -6.36
C ARG A 112 -24.84 10.64 -5.52
N PHE A 113 -23.63 10.61 -6.05
CA PHE A 113 -22.45 10.12 -5.40
C PHE A 113 -21.97 10.96 -4.20
N HIS A 114 -22.37 12.24 -4.13
CA HIS A 114 -22.04 13.09 -2.99
C HIS A 114 -22.80 12.73 -1.70
N SER A 115 -23.85 11.90 -1.81
CA SER A 115 -24.61 11.36 -0.66
C SER A 115 -24.18 9.95 -0.26
N ILE A 116 -23.17 9.37 -0.92
CA ILE A 116 -22.60 8.07 -0.54
C ILE A 116 -21.59 8.29 0.58
N GLU A 117 -21.57 7.37 1.55
CA GLU A 117 -20.66 7.41 2.68
C GLU A 117 -19.19 7.47 2.23
N PRO A 118 -18.35 8.33 2.85
CA PRO A 118 -16.96 8.50 2.48
C PRO A 118 -16.14 7.21 2.54
N GLU A 119 -16.49 6.29 3.42
CA GLU A 119 -15.85 4.98 3.60
C GLU A 119 -15.94 4.15 2.32
N PHE A 120 -17.07 4.20 1.62
CA PHE A 120 -17.21 3.55 0.31
C PHE A 120 -16.19 4.07 -0.70
N TRP A 121 -15.95 5.38 -0.72
CA TRP A 121 -15.00 6.00 -1.63
C TRP A 121 -13.55 5.69 -1.25
N VAL A 122 -13.24 5.57 0.03
CA VAL A 122 -11.92 5.09 0.48
C VAL A 122 -11.65 3.70 -0.11
N GLU A 123 -12.61 2.76 0.05
CA GLU A 123 -12.48 1.40 -0.50
C GLU A 123 -12.41 1.40 -2.04
N GLU A 124 -13.17 2.25 -2.71
CA GLU A 124 -13.17 2.34 -4.17
C GLU A 124 -11.84 2.86 -4.70
N PHE A 125 -11.29 3.92 -4.09
CA PHE A 125 -10.01 4.50 -4.49
C PHE A 125 -8.84 3.57 -4.18
N ASP A 126 -8.90 2.79 -3.10
CA ASP A 126 -7.90 1.75 -2.85
C ASP A 126 -7.97 0.66 -3.91
N TRP A 127 -9.16 0.20 -4.25
CA TRP A 127 -9.32 -0.77 -5.33
C TRP A 127 -8.80 -0.24 -6.68
N MET A 128 -9.04 1.03 -7.01
CA MET A 128 -8.44 1.64 -8.20
C MET A 128 -6.92 1.58 -8.18
N LYS A 129 -6.30 1.92 -7.05
CA LYS A 129 -4.84 1.85 -6.87
C LYS A 129 -4.31 0.41 -6.97
N ASP A 130 -5.01 -0.55 -6.36
CA ASP A 130 -4.66 -1.98 -6.43
C ASP A 130 -4.72 -2.52 -7.85
N MET A 131 -5.59 -1.96 -8.69
CA MET A 131 -5.69 -2.27 -10.12
C MET A 131 -4.73 -1.44 -10.99
N ASN A 132 -3.80 -0.70 -10.39
CA ASN A 132 -2.88 0.21 -11.08
C ASN A 132 -3.57 1.29 -11.93
N VAL A 133 -4.75 1.76 -11.52
CA VAL A 133 -5.42 2.89 -12.16
C VAL A 133 -4.81 4.19 -11.65
N TRP A 134 -4.19 4.94 -12.53
CA TRP A 134 -3.56 6.23 -12.24
C TRP A 134 -4.38 7.41 -12.75
N THR A 135 -3.85 8.61 -12.59
CA THR A 135 -4.56 9.86 -12.91
C THR A 135 -4.76 10.14 -14.41
N ASP A 136 -4.13 9.37 -15.27
CA ASP A 136 -4.22 9.41 -16.73
C ASP A 136 -4.87 8.15 -17.36
N ASP A 137 -5.35 7.21 -16.51
CA ASP A 137 -5.82 5.88 -16.93
C ASP A 137 -7.36 5.74 -16.88
N MET A 138 -8.10 6.75 -17.30
CA MET A 138 -9.57 6.70 -17.28
C MET A 138 -10.12 5.52 -18.09
N ASP A 139 -9.60 5.28 -19.28
CA ASP A 139 -10.06 4.20 -20.16
C ASP A 139 -9.82 2.82 -19.53
N MET A 140 -8.69 2.65 -18.85
CA MET A 140 -8.41 1.45 -18.07
C MET A 140 -9.47 1.25 -16.98
N TYR A 141 -9.76 2.26 -16.19
CA TYR A 141 -10.78 2.15 -15.14
C TYR A 141 -12.16 1.81 -15.70
N LEU A 142 -12.54 2.38 -16.85
CA LEU A 142 -13.84 2.12 -17.47
C LEU A 142 -13.99 0.68 -17.96
N THR A 143 -12.89 0.02 -18.34
CA THR A 143 -12.89 -1.34 -18.92
C THR A 143 -12.69 -2.45 -17.89
N ILE A 144 -12.05 -2.19 -16.73
CA ILE A 144 -11.79 -3.21 -15.71
C ILE A 144 -13.09 -3.80 -15.17
N PRO A 145 -13.26 -5.14 -15.15
CA PRO A 145 -14.42 -5.78 -14.54
C PRO A 145 -14.48 -5.56 -13.02
N ARG A 146 -15.58 -5.02 -12.50
CA ARG A 146 -15.79 -4.79 -11.07
C ARG A 146 -16.24 -6.07 -10.32
N LYS A 147 -15.52 -7.16 -10.45
CA LYS A 147 -15.83 -8.41 -9.75
C LYS A 147 -15.53 -8.28 -8.25
N GLY A 148 -16.40 -8.81 -7.40
CA GLY A 148 -16.20 -8.85 -5.95
C GLY A 148 -16.45 -7.54 -5.19
N ARG A 149 -16.86 -6.47 -5.86
CA ARG A 149 -17.08 -5.14 -5.25
C ARG A 149 -18.45 -4.96 -4.57
N GLY A 150 -19.14 -6.04 -4.24
CA GLY A 150 -20.39 -6.01 -3.49
C GLY A 150 -21.54 -5.22 -4.12
N GLY A 151 -22.76 -5.55 -3.75
CA GLY A 151 -23.98 -4.94 -4.33
C GLY A 151 -24.36 -3.55 -3.79
N LYS A 152 -23.56 -2.93 -2.93
CA LYS A 152 -23.93 -1.69 -2.22
C LYS A 152 -24.14 -0.49 -3.16
N VAL A 153 -23.30 -0.34 -4.19
CA VAL A 153 -23.41 0.76 -5.15
C VAL A 153 -23.25 0.22 -6.57
N ARG A 154 -24.32 0.17 -7.31
CA ARG A 154 -24.26 -0.14 -8.74
C ARG A 154 -23.81 1.10 -9.51
N MET A 155 -22.84 0.91 -10.40
CA MET A 155 -22.29 1.97 -11.25
C MET A 155 -22.51 1.61 -12.72
N SER A 156 -23.19 2.48 -13.45
CA SER A 156 -23.23 2.48 -14.90
C SER A 156 -21.90 2.96 -15.49
N ALA A 157 -21.74 2.91 -16.80
CA ALA A 157 -20.55 3.47 -17.46
C ALA A 157 -20.41 4.98 -17.18
N ALA A 158 -21.51 5.73 -17.22
CA ALA A 158 -21.50 7.16 -16.88
C ALA A 158 -21.14 7.42 -15.40
N ASP A 159 -21.63 6.58 -14.49
CA ASP A 159 -21.27 6.64 -13.07
C ASP A 159 -19.77 6.40 -12.85
N ARG A 160 -19.16 5.52 -13.64
CA ARG A 160 -17.71 5.25 -13.55
C ARG A 160 -16.88 6.46 -13.99
N VAL A 161 -17.34 7.21 -14.99
CA VAL A 161 -16.70 8.49 -15.34
C VAL A 161 -16.71 9.43 -14.15
N THR A 162 -17.87 9.59 -13.50
CA THR A 162 -17.99 10.43 -12.30
C THR A 162 -17.13 9.93 -11.14
N ALA A 163 -17.07 8.60 -10.92
CA ALA A 163 -16.23 8.01 -9.90
C ALA A 163 -14.74 8.28 -10.16
N TYR A 164 -14.30 8.22 -11.42
CA TYR A 164 -12.94 8.56 -11.80
C TYR A 164 -12.63 10.05 -11.60
N GLN A 165 -13.56 10.95 -11.94
CA GLN A 165 -13.42 12.38 -11.66
C GLN A 165 -13.29 12.67 -10.15
N LEU A 166 -14.03 11.93 -9.31
CA LEU A 166 -13.88 11.98 -7.86
C LEU A 166 -12.50 11.49 -7.40
N PHE A 167 -11.98 10.42 -8.02
CA PHE A 167 -10.63 9.93 -7.75
C PHE A 167 -9.57 10.98 -8.09
N LEU A 168 -9.69 11.68 -9.22
CA LEU A 168 -8.78 12.78 -9.57
C LEU A 168 -8.83 13.90 -8.51
N CYS A 169 -10.02 14.32 -8.11
CA CYS A 169 -10.17 15.30 -7.03
C CYS A 169 -9.56 14.82 -5.70
N TYR A 170 -9.62 13.51 -5.43
CA TYR A 170 -8.98 12.93 -4.25
C TYR A 170 -7.44 12.95 -4.35
N CYS A 171 -6.87 12.62 -5.50
CA CYS A 171 -5.43 12.71 -5.72
C CYS A 171 -4.93 14.16 -5.52
N GLU A 172 -5.65 15.16 -6.04
CA GLU A 172 -5.33 16.57 -5.81
C GLU A 172 -5.33 16.97 -4.31
N GLN A 173 -6.14 16.31 -3.46
CA GLN A 173 -6.11 16.54 -1.99
C GLN A 173 -4.92 15.88 -1.31
N LEU A 174 -4.34 14.84 -1.90
CA LEU A 174 -3.15 14.16 -1.36
C LEU A 174 -1.86 14.95 -1.62
N GLU A 175 -1.84 15.77 -2.67
CA GLU A 175 -0.69 16.59 -3.05
C GLU A 175 -0.58 17.89 -2.24
N ARG A 176 -1.65 18.29 -1.55
CA ARG A 176 -1.71 19.47 -0.68
C ARG A 176 -1.20 19.19 0.73
#